data_5e85149d142d610e5e67a870baac7fe0
#
_entry.id   5e85149d142d610e5e67a870baac7fe0
#
_cell.length_a   1.000
_cell.length_b   1.000
_cell.length_c   1.000
_cell.angle_alpha   90.00
_cell.angle_beta   90.00
_cell.angle_gamma   90.00
#
_symmetry.space_group_name_H-M   'P 1'
#
loop_
_entity.id
_entity.type
_entity.pdbx_description
1 polymer ?
#
loop_
_entity_poly.entity_id
_entity_poly.type
_entity_poly.pdbx_seq_one_letter_code
_entity_poly.pdbx_strand_id
1 'polypeptide(L)'
;MFSLTIDGHKVEALEGSSILEAAREHGIEIPTLCFHEALEPYGSCRLCVVELETPRGPRLVASCVYPAEEGAVVETNSEMVQASRRMTAELLLAAAPHAKAIQELAVRMGVQEPRVSLSDNDCILCGLCVRACAEIVGANAISLVHRGFSKEVSPPFEIGSNACIGCTTCVFICPTGAIKLEDVLSNRSVHDWASDFQARACKICGDHYLAPELKAQVGESLAGPEV
;
A
#
# COMPACT_ATOMS: atom_id res chain seq x y z
N MET A 1 -3.83 -24.12 14.55
CA MET A 1 -2.42 -23.84 14.17
C MET A 1 -1.92 -25.04 13.39
N PHE A 2 -1.15 -24.80 12.37
CA PHE A 2 -0.51 -25.81 11.51
C PHE A 2 0.91 -25.34 11.17
N SER A 3 1.70 -26.20 10.52
CA SER A 3 3.09 -25.85 10.18
C SER A 3 3.35 -25.91 8.68
N LEU A 4 4.16 -24.96 8.20
CA LEU A 4 4.70 -24.92 6.85
C LEU A 4 6.22 -24.71 6.92
N THR A 5 6.88 -24.81 5.78
CA THR A 5 8.33 -24.58 5.70
C THR A 5 8.59 -23.33 4.86
N ILE A 6 9.35 -22.37 5.39
CA ILE A 6 9.78 -21.17 4.65
C ILE A 6 11.31 -21.11 4.70
N ASP A 7 11.97 -21.10 3.55
CA ASP A 7 13.43 -21.10 3.40
C ASP A 7 14.10 -22.21 4.24
N GLY A 8 13.52 -23.40 4.26
CA GLY A 8 14.00 -24.56 5.03
C GLY A 8 13.70 -24.51 6.54
N HIS A 9 13.08 -23.45 7.05
CA HIS A 9 12.69 -23.30 8.44
C HIS A 9 11.24 -23.68 8.66
N LYS A 10 10.98 -24.45 9.72
CA LYS A 10 9.62 -24.79 10.13
C LYS A 10 8.98 -23.58 10.79
N VAL A 11 7.86 -23.11 10.25
CA VAL A 11 7.08 -21.96 10.65
C VAL A 11 5.69 -22.40 11.08
N GLU A 12 5.22 -21.92 12.22
CA GLU A 12 3.84 -22.14 12.68
C GLU A 12 2.94 -21.02 12.18
N ALA A 13 1.75 -21.36 11.72
CA ALA A 13 0.79 -20.39 11.20
C ALA A 13 -0.60 -20.61 11.79
N LEU A 14 -1.37 -19.54 11.90
CA LEU A 14 -2.77 -19.56 12.27
C LEU A 14 -3.62 -19.94 11.05
N GLU A 15 -4.71 -20.63 11.29
CA GLU A 15 -5.70 -20.91 10.24
C GLU A 15 -6.27 -19.60 9.68
N GLY A 16 -6.25 -19.45 8.36
CA GLY A 16 -6.70 -18.25 7.67
C GLY A 16 -5.63 -17.19 7.46
N SER A 17 -4.41 -17.33 8.04
CA SER A 17 -3.31 -16.40 7.77
C SER A 17 -2.75 -16.58 6.35
N SER A 18 -2.20 -15.50 5.81
CA SER A 18 -1.43 -15.52 4.56
C SER A 18 0.01 -16.00 4.79
N ILE A 19 0.70 -16.41 3.73
CA ILE A 19 2.13 -16.76 3.80
C ILE A 19 2.96 -15.55 4.30
N LEU A 20 2.59 -14.32 3.92
CA LEU A 20 3.28 -13.12 4.37
C LEU A 20 3.17 -12.92 5.89
N GLU A 21 1.98 -13.09 6.45
CA GLU A 21 1.74 -12.96 7.89
C GLU A 21 2.53 -14.02 8.65
N ALA A 22 2.44 -15.29 8.24
CA ALA A 22 3.22 -16.37 8.83
C ALA A 22 4.74 -16.10 8.78
N ALA A 23 5.25 -15.58 7.66
CA ALA A 23 6.67 -15.22 7.53
C ALA A 23 7.07 -14.09 8.49
N ARG A 24 6.27 -13.03 8.60
CA ARG A 24 6.54 -11.87 9.47
C ARG A 24 6.53 -12.22 10.95
N GLU A 25 5.59 -13.06 11.40
CA GLU A 25 5.54 -13.55 12.78
C GLU A 25 6.81 -14.29 13.20
N HIS A 26 7.53 -14.86 12.23
CA HIS A 26 8.79 -15.58 12.46
C HIS A 26 10.05 -14.77 12.04
N GLY A 27 9.90 -13.46 11.80
CA GLY A 27 10.99 -12.56 11.46
C GLY A 27 11.57 -12.74 10.05
N ILE A 28 10.87 -13.44 9.15
CA ILE A 28 11.27 -13.61 7.75
C ILE A 28 10.77 -12.41 6.95
N GLU A 29 11.71 -11.67 6.39
CA GLU A 29 11.42 -10.43 5.66
C GLU A 29 11.02 -10.71 4.22
N ILE A 30 9.79 -10.35 3.85
CA ILE A 30 9.29 -10.36 2.47
C ILE A 30 8.93 -8.93 2.09
N PRO A 31 9.52 -8.35 1.02
CA PRO A 31 9.28 -6.96 0.66
C PRO A 31 7.85 -6.74 0.18
N THR A 32 7.25 -5.61 0.60
CA THR A 32 5.89 -5.21 0.21
C THR A 32 5.83 -3.70 -0.04
N LEU A 33 4.90 -3.24 -0.88
CA LEU A 33 4.57 -1.83 -1.06
C LEU A 33 3.06 -1.56 -0.92
N CYS A 34 2.21 -2.52 -1.25
CA CYS A 34 0.75 -2.35 -1.22
C CYS A 34 0.08 -3.08 -0.05
N PHE A 35 0.85 -3.63 0.87
CA PHE A 35 0.35 -4.31 2.07
C PHE A 35 0.43 -3.39 3.28
N HIS A 36 -0.62 -3.40 4.10
CA HIS A 36 -0.67 -2.77 5.41
C HIS A 36 -1.54 -3.62 6.33
N GLU A 37 -1.13 -3.82 7.57
CA GLU A 37 -1.77 -4.74 8.52
C GLU A 37 -3.23 -4.37 8.85
N ALA A 38 -3.55 -3.08 8.80
CA ALA A 38 -4.90 -2.59 9.06
C ALA A 38 -5.83 -2.59 7.83
N LEU A 39 -5.41 -3.15 6.70
CA LEU A 39 -6.17 -3.17 5.45
C LEU A 39 -6.24 -4.57 4.87
N GLU A 40 -7.36 -4.89 4.24
CA GLU A 40 -7.49 -6.14 3.50
C GLU A 40 -6.37 -6.29 2.45
N PRO A 41 -5.73 -7.48 2.32
CA PRO A 41 -4.68 -7.69 1.33
C PRO A 41 -5.18 -7.47 -0.12
N TYR A 42 -4.37 -6.80 -0.94
CA TYR A 42 -4.77 -6.42 -2.31
C TYR A 42 -3.93 -7.08 -3.41
N GLY A 43 -2.67 -7.40 -3.14
CA GLY A 43 -1.79 -8.12 -4.08
C GLY A 43 -1.38 -7.33 -5.33
N SER A 44 -1.48 -5.99 -5.33
CA SER A 44 -1.26 -5.13 -6.50
C SER A 44 0.20 -5.02 -6.91
N CYS A 45 1.12 -4.76 -5.97
CA CYS A 45 2.51 -4.38 -6.31
C CYS A 45 3.40 -5.54 -6.76
N ARG A 46 3.03 -6.77 -6.50
CA ARG A 46 3.77 -8.00 -6.86
C ARG A 46 5.20 -8.14 -6.31
N LEU A 47 5.56 -7.33 -5.33
CA LEU A 47 6.88 -7.46 -4.67
C LEU A 47 6.94 -8.62 -3.69
N CYS A 48 5.83 -8.96 -3.07
CA CYS A 48 5.73 -10.03 -2.09
C CYS A 48 5.70 -11.44 -2.71
N VAL A 49 6.07 -11.58 -4.00
CA VAL A 49 6.11 -12.91 -4.62
C VAL A 49 7.10 -13.82 -3.92
N VAL A 50 6.67 -15.07 -3.73
CA VAL A 50 7.46 -16.18 -3.23
C VAL A 50 7.27 -17.38 -4.14
N GLU A 51 8.19 -18.31 -4.13
CA GLU A 51 8.06 -19.57 -4.83
C GLU A 51 7.41 -20.59 -3.90
N LEU A 52 6.35 -21.20 -4.39
CA LEU A 52 5.62 -22.26 -3.70
C LEU A 52 5.82 -23.56 -4.44
N GLU A 53 6.29 -24.60 -3.74
CA GLU A 53 6.35 -25.94 -4.30
C GLU A 53 4.94 -26.53 -4.47
N THR A 54 4.68 -27.08 -5.64
CA THR A 54 3.42 -27.75 -5.92
C THR A 54 3.68 -29.09 -6.63
N PRO A 55 2.72 -30.03 -6.61
CA PRO A 55 2.86 -31.29 -7.34
C PRO A 55 3.10 -31.16 -8.85
N ARG A 56 2.85 -29.97 -9.41
CA ARG A 56 3.08 -29.65 -10.84
C ARG A 56 4.38 -28.89 -11.07
N GLY A 57 5.19 -28.73 -10.04
CA GLY A 57 6.42 -27.93 -10.03
C GLY A 57 6.25 -26.60 -9.30
N PRO A 58 7.37 -25.86 -9.11
CA PRO A 58 7.37 -24.60 -8.41
C PRO A 58 6.60 -23.52 -9.17
N ARG A 59 5.95 -22.62 -8.44
CA ARG A 59 5.24 -21.47 -9.01
C ARG A 59 5.36 -20.24 -8.13
N LEU A 60 5.33 -19.06 -8.75
CA LEU A 60 5.29 -17.79 -8.03
C LEU A 60 3.87 -17.46 -7.56
N VAL A 61 3.74 -17.11 -6.28
CA VAL A 61 2.49 -16.63 -5.67
C VAL A 61 2.75 -15.33 -4.92
N ALA A 62 1.73 -14.48 -4.81
CA ALA A 62 1.81 -13.27 -4.00
C ALA A 62 1.51 -13.61 -2.54
N SER A 63 2.52 -13.65 -1.69
CA SER A 63 2.41 -14.13 -0.30
C SER A 63 1.39 -13.36 0.55
N CYS A 64 1.13 -12.09 0.24
CA CYS A 64 0.18 -11.28 1.00
C CYS A 64 -1.30 -11.66 0.81
N VAL A 65 -1.63 -12.40 -0.26
CA VAL A 65 -3.01 -12.85 -0.56
C VAL A 65 -3.12 -14.37 -0.67
N TYR A 66 -1.99 -15.07 -0.68
CA TYR A 66 -2.01 -16.52 -0.77
C TYR A 66 -2.10 -17.12 0.63
N PRO A 67 -3.11 -17.97 0.89
CA PRO A 67 -3.27 -18.58 2.21
C PRO A 67 -2.07 -19.47 2.56
N ALA A 68 -1.67 -19.46 3.81
CA ALA A 68 -0.75 -20.43 4.34
C ALA A 68 -1.48 -21.78 4.47
N GLU A 69 -0.85 -22.86 4.04
CA GLU A 69 -1.41 -24.20 4.06
C GLU A 69 -0.49 -25.18 4.80
N GLU A 70 -1.05 -26.19 5.45
CA GLU A 70 -0.27 -27.20 6.17
C GLU A 70 0.69 -27.94 5.23
N GLY A 71 1.95 -28.03 5.64
CA GLY A 71 2.97 -28.73 4.87
C GLY A 71 3.45 -27.98 3.62
N ALA A 72 3.00 -26.77 3.37
CA ALA A 72 3.49 -25.97 2.24
C ALA A 72 4.99 -25.72 2.37
N VAL A 73 5.71 -25.77 1.24
CA VAL A 73 7.13 -25.45 1.14
C VAL A 73 7.28 -24.18 0.29
N VAL A 74 7.89 -23.16 0.89
CA VAL A 74 7.99 -21.80 0.34
C VAL A 74 9.44 -21.37 0.33
N GLU A 75 9.89 -20.83 -0.81
CA GLU A 75 11.19 -20.18 -0.95
C GLU A 75 11.01 -18.67 -1.17
N THR A 76 11.60 -17.86 -0.32
CA THR A 76 11.45 -16.39 -0.40
C THR A 76 12.51 -15.73 -1.26
N ASN A 77 13.57 -16.44 -1.63
CA ASN A 77 14.74 -15.85 -2.30
C ASN A 77 15.34 -16.74 -3.42
N SER A 78 14.54 -17.61 -4.04
CA SER A 78 14.97 -18.39 -5.21
C SER A 78 15.34 -17.51 -6.41
N GLU A 79 16.03 -18.06 -7.40
CA GLU A 79 16.36 -17.34 -8.64
C GLU A 79 15.12 -16.80 -9.36
N MET A 80 14.03 -17.58 -9.35
CA MET A 80 12.75 -17.19 -9.95
C MET A 80 12.12 -16.01 -9.20
N VAL A 81 12.15 -16.02 -7.87
CA VAL A 81 11.68 -14.91 -7.02
C VAL A 81 12.51 -13.65 -7.26
N GLN A 82 13.84 -13.77 -7.27
CA GLN A 82 14.74 -12.63 -7.51
C GLN A 82 14.54 -12.02 -8.89
N ALA A 83 14.42 -12.85 -9.92
CA ALA A 83 14.17 -12.38 -11.29
C ALA A 83 12.82 -11.65 -11.41
N SER A 84 11.77 -12.19 -10.78
CA SER A 84 10.45 -11.57 -10.75
C SER A 84 10.45 -10.23 -10.01
N ARG A 85 11.08 -10.17 -8.82
CA ARG A 85 11.17 -8.92 -8.04
C ARG A 85 12.00 -7.86 -8.75
N ARG A 86 13.10 -8.25 -9.41
CA ARG A 86 13.92 -7.33 -10.21
C ARG A 86 13.10 -6.71 -11.34
N MET A 87 12.37 -7.52 -12.10
CA MET A 87 11.48 -7.03 -13.15
C MET A 87 10.41 -6.09 -12.61
N THR A 88 9.79 -6.45 -11.49
CA THR A 88 8.78 -5.61 -10.81
C THR A 88 9.39 -4.27 -10.38
N ALA A 89 10.57 -4.29 -9.76
CA ALA A 89 11.26 -3.07 -9.32
C ALA A 89 11.63 -2.17 -10.50
N GLU A 90 12.06 -2.74 -11.63
CA GLU A 90 12.32 -2.00 -12.86
C GLU A 90 11.06 -1.31 -13.40
N LEU A 91 9.93 -2.01 -13.46
CA LEU A 91 8.66 -1.44 -13.90
C LEU A 91 8.14 -0.34 -12.95
N LEU A 92 8.31 -0.54 -11.64
CA LEU A 92 7.96 0.48 -10.65
C LEU A 92 8.85 1.72 -10.77
N LEU A 93 10.15 1.55 -11.01
CA LEU A 93 11.08 2.66 -11.25
C LEU A 93 10.74 3.39 -12.56
N ALA A 94 10.35 2.67 -13.60
CA ALA A 94 9.89 3.27 -14.86
C ALA A 94 8.57 4.06 -14.70
N ALA A 95 7.71 3.65 -13.75
CA ALA A 95 6.42 4.30 -13.48
C ALA A 95 6.55 5.48 -12.51
N ALA A 96 7.47 5.43 -11.55
CA ALA A 96 7.67 6.43 -10.50
C ALA A 96 9.16 6.74 -10.30
N PRO A 97 9.82 7.37 -11.29
CA PRO A 97 11.28 7.53 -11.30
C PRO A 97 11.80 8.47 -10.20
N HIS A 98 10.97 9.39 -9.70
CA HIS A 98 11.38 10.38 -8.69
C HIS A 98 11.03 9.94 -7.25
N ALA A 99 10.25 8.88 -7.09
CA ALA A 99 9.88 8.38 -5.77
C ALA A 99 11.10 7.72 -5.07
N LYS A 100 11.60 8.37 -4.02
CA LYS A 100 12.80 7.92 -3.29
C LYS A 100 12.69 6.46 -2.82
N ALA A 101 11.55 6.07 -2.28
CA ALA A 101 11.32 4.70 -1.83
C ALA A 101 11.43 3.66 -2.97
N ILE A 102 11.06 4.05 -4.20
CA ILE A 102 11.17 3.19 -5.37
C ILE A 102 12.61 3.13 -5.88
N GLN A 103 13.34 4.25 -5.88
CA GLN A 103 14.76 4.27 -6.21
C GLN A 103 15.58 3.38 -5.26
N GLU A 104 15.36 3.50 -3.95
CA GLU A 104 16.01 2.66 -2.94
C GLU A 104 15.66 1.18 -3.10
N LEU A 105 14.40 0.87 -3.41
CA LEU A 105 13.99 -0.49 -3.71
C LEU A 105 14.68 -1.03 -4.95
N ALA A 106 14.72 -0.26 -6.04
CA ALA A 106 15.36 -0.65 -7.30
C ALA A 106 16.84 -0.97 -7.10
N VAL A 107 17.57 -0.12 -6.36
CA VAL A 107 18.99 -0.37 -6.01
C VAL A 107 19.15 -1.68 -5.23
N ARG A 108 18.30 -1.94 -4.23
CA ARG A 108 18.33 -3.21 -3.46
C ARG A 108 18.06 -4.44 -4.33
N MET A 109 17.26 -4.29 -5.40
CA MET A 109 16.96 -5.37 -6.35
C MET A 109 17.96 -5.43 -7.53
N GLY A 110 19.04 -4.62 -7.49
CA GLY A 110 20.08 -4.61 -8.53
C GLY A 110 19.65 -3.93 -9.83
N VAL A 111 18.69 -2.99 -9.76
CA VAL A 111 18.25 -2.17 -10.89
C VAL A 111 18.79 -0.75 -10.70
N GLN A 112 19.59 -0.27 -11.67
CA GLN A 112 20.12 1.10 -11.66
C GLN A 112 19.26 2.03 -12.51
N GLU A 113 18.91 1.59 -13.71
CA GLU A 113 18.09 2.34 -14.65
C GLU A 113 17.03 1.42 -15.28
N PRO A 114 15.80 1.90 -15.48
CA PRO A 114 14.79 1.11 -16.16
C PRO A 114 15.05 1.12 -17.68
N ARG A 115 14.79 -0.01 -18.33
CA ARG A 115 14.91 -0.14 -19.80
C ARG A 115 13.84 0.65 -20.58
N VAL A 116 12.78 1.04 -19.89
CA VAL A 116 11.64 1.77 -20.46
C VAL A 116 11.25 2.91 -19.54
N SER A 117 10.64 3.97 -20.08
CA SER A 117 9.98 5.02 -19.33
C SER A 117 8.47 4.86 -19.52
N LEU A 118 7.70 4.85 -18.43
CA LEU A 118 6.25 4.67 -18.47
C LEU A 118 5.51 5.94 -18.11
N SER A 119 5.93 6.62 -17.07
CA SER A 119 5.30 7.89 -16.62
C SER A 119 6.31 8.74 -15.86
N ASP A 120 5.91 9.96 -15.54
CA ASP A 120 6.71 10.94 -14.80
C ASP A 120 5.93 11.41 -13.56
N ASN A 121 5.40 10.47 -12.81
CA ASN A 121 4.71 10.75 -11.55
C ASN A 121 5.23 9.83 -10.43
N ASP A 122 4.87 10.13 -9.19
CA ASP A 122 5.32 9.35 -8.04
C ASP A 122 4.33 8.22 -7.65
N CYS A 123 3.17 8.13 -8.30
CA CYS A 123 2.12 7.18 -7.95
C CYS A 123 2.34 5.82 -8.63
N ILE A 124 2.47 4.76 -7.83
CA ILE A 124 2.60 3.36 -8.28
C ILE A 124 1.26 2.61 -8.32
N LEU A 125 0.15 3.29 -8.17
CA LEU A 125 -1.20 2.72 -8.18
C LEU A 125 -1.40 1.55 -7.19
N CYS A 126 -0.71 1.59 -6.04
CA CYS A 126 -0.77 0.53 -5.04
C CYS A 126 -2.14 0.41 -4.34
N GLY A 127 -2.97 1.44 -4.42
CA GLY A 127 -4.32 1.47 -3.86
C GLY A 127 -4.40 1.62 -2.33
N LEU A 128 -3.29 1.81 -1.61
CA LEU A 128 -3.32 1.97 -0.15
C LEU A 128 -4.18 3.15 0.28
N CYS A 129 -4.02 4.32 -0.37
CA CYS A 129 -4.79 5.52 -0.04
C CYS A 129 -6.30 5.33 -0.28
N VAL A 130 -6.68 4.67 -1.38
CA VAL A 130 -8.08 4.37 -1.71
C VAL A 130 -8.69 3.44 -0.69
N ARG A 131 -8.00 2.34 -0.36
CA ARG A 131 -8.46 1.37 0.63
C ARG A 131 -8.52 1.98 2.03
N ALA A 132 -7.52 2.74 2.43
CA ALA A 132 -7.56 3.42 3.73
C ALA A 132 -8.73 4.40 3.82
N CYS A 133 -9.02 5.13 2.75
CA CYS A 133 -10.19 6.02 2.69
C CYS A 133 -11.52 5.26 2.80
N ALA A 134 -11.60 4.06 2.22
CA ALA A 134 -12.79 3.22 2.25
C ALA A 134 -12.93 2.42 3.55
N GLU A 135 -11.88 1.67 3.94
CA GLU A 135 -11.94 0.64 4.99
C GLU A 135 -11.72 1.22 6.39
N ILE A 136 -10.82 2.21 6.54
CA ILE A 136 -10.49 2.82 7.84
C ILE A 136 -11.33 4.07 8.08
N VAL A 137 -11.34 4.99 7.11
CA VAL A 137 -12.01 6.30 7.27
C VAL A 137 -13.51 6.21 6.97
N GLY A 138 -13.92 5.31 6.08
CA GLY A 138 -15.32 5.16 5.66
C GLY A 138 -15.82 6.25 4.72
N ALA A 139 -14.98 7.19 4.31
CA ALA A 139 -15.37 8.34 3.50
C ALA A 139 -15.60 8.02 2.02
N ASN A 140 -14.87 7.01 1.47
CA ASN A 140 -14.93 6.64 0.05
C ASN A 140 -14.75 7.83 -0.92
N ALA A 141 -13.96 8.82 -0.51
CA ALA A 141 -13.80 10.08 -1.25
C ALA A 141 -12.94 9.95 -2.50
N ILE A 142 -12.10 8.94 -2.58
CA ILE A 142 -11.18 8.67 -3.68
C ILE A 142 -11.29 7.23 -4.16
N SER A 143 -11.01 7.03 -5.44
CA SER A 143 -11.09 5.74 -6.11
C SER A 143 -9.98 5.59 -7.14
N LEU A 144 -9.80 4.37 -7.65
CA LEU A 144 -9.02 4.14 -8.87
C LEU A 144 -9.96 4.34 -10.06
N VAL A 145 -9.74 5.40 -10.82
CA VAL A 145 -10.53 5.76 -12.00
C VAL A 145 -9.78 5.39 -13.28
N HIS A 146 -10.50 5.36 -14.39
CA HIS A 146 -9.98 4.97 -15.70
C HIS A 146 -9.37 3.56 -15.75
N ARG A 147 -8.65 3.24 -16.82
CA ARG A 147 -8.03 1.93 -17.04
C ARG A 147 -6.78 2.04 -17.92
N GLY A 148 -5.93 1.01 -17.89
CA GLY A 148 -4.70 0.97 -18.66
C GLY A 148 -3.76 2.09 -18.23
N PHE A 149 -3.16 2.78 -19.19
CA PHE A 149 -2.22 3.89 -18.94
C PHE A 149 -2.84 5.13 -18.34
N SER A 150 -4.16 5.31 -18.52
CA SER A 150 -4.89 6.44 -17.95
C SER A 150 -5.39 6.17 -16.53
N LYS A 151 -5.09 5.00 -15.94
CA LYS A 151 -5.54 4.66 -14.60
C LYS A 151 -4.86 5.56 -13.57
N GLU A 152 -5.65 6.18 -12.71
CA GLU A 152 -5.16 7.07 -11.67
C GLU A 152 -6.01 7.00 -10.39
N VAL A 153 -5.50 7.61 -9.33
CA VAL A 153 -6.25 7.83 -8.09
C VAL A 153 -6.90 9.20 -8.17
N SER A 154 -8.22 9.24 -8.15
CA SER A 154 -8.99 10.49 -8.27
C SER A 154 -10.34 10.37 -7.53
N PRO A 155 -11.02 11.47 -7.22
CA PRO A 155 -12.42 11.44 -6.86
C PRO A 155 -13.27 10.84 -7.99
N PRO A 156 -14.35 10.14 -7.67
CA PRO A 156 -15.28 9.67 -8.69
C PRO A 156 -15.76 10.84 -9.57
N PHE A 157 -15.74 10.61 -10.89
CA PHE A 157 -16.12 11.60 -11.91
C PHE A 157 -15.25 12.86 -11.95
N GLU A 158 -14.05 12.84 -11.36
CA GLU A 158 -13.12 14.00 -11.30
C GLU A 158 -13.73 15.25 -10.65
N ILE A 159 -14.76 15.06 -9.86
CA ILE A 159 -15.44 16.15 -9.13
C ILE A 159 -14.95 16.10 -7.68
N GLY A 160 -14.51 17.24 -7.15
CA GLY A 160 -14.11 17.36 -5.75
C GLY A 160 -15.18 16.76 -4.82
N SER A 161 -14.78 15.77 -4.02
CA SER A 161 -15.74 15.00 -3.24
C SER A 161 -16.06 15.69 -1.93
N ASN A 162 -17.32 16.09 -1.71
CA ASN A 162 -17.81 16.53 -0.40
C ASN A 162 -17.71 15.43 0.69
N ALA A 163 -17.44 14.18 0.28
CA ALA A 163 -17.16 13.09 1.21
C ALA A 163 -15.73 13.13 1.79
N CYS A 164 -14.83 13.93 1.19
CA CYS A 164 -13.49 14.09 1.73
C CYS A 164 -13.53 14.92 3.02
N ILE A 165 -13.18 14.30 4.14
CA ILE A 165 -13.14 14.94 5.47
C ILE A 165 -11.76 15.54 5.81
N GLY A 166 -10.80 15.51 4.89
CA GLY A 166 -9.47 16.07 5.08
C GLY A 166 -8.62 15.39 6.16
N CYS A 167 -8.88 14.11 6.46
CA CYS A 167 -8.21 13.37 7.53
C CYS A 167 -6.72 13.08 7.25
N THR A 168 -6.23 13.34 6.05
CA THR A 168 -4.84 13.15 5.59
C THR A 168 -4.30 11.71 5.66
N THR A 169 -5.09 10.72 6.01
CA THR A 169 -4.69 9.31 6.05
C THR A 169 -4.07 8.84 4.73
N CYS A 170 -4.58 9.33 3.60
CA CYS A 170 -4.03 9.03 2.26
C CYS A 170 -2.60 9.54 2.06
N VAL A 171 -2.21 10.63 2.73
CA VAL A 171 -0.84 11.18 2.70
C VAL A 171 0.11 10.26 3.46
N PHE A 172 -0.25 9.92 4.71
CA PHE A 172 0.63 9.15 5.60
C PHE A 172 0.79 7.70 5.16
N ILE A 173 -0.23 7.09 4.55
CA ILE A 173 -0.16 5.70 4.09
C ILE A 173 0.54 5.54 2.74
N CYS A 174 0.81 6.64 2.02
CA CYS A 174 1.41 6.57 0.69
C CYS A 174 2.89 6.19 0.76
N PRO A 175 3.30 5.02 0.23
CA PRO A 175 4.67 4.54 0.34
C PRO A 175 5.66 5.34 -0.52
N THR A 176 5.17 6.08 -1.51
CA THR A 176 5.99 6.86 -2.44
C THR A 176 5.93 8.36 -2.18
N GLY A 177 5.04 8.81 -1.28
CA GLY A 177 4.82 10.24 -1.05
C GLY A 177 4.17 10.97 -2.24
N ALA A 178 3.47 10.23 -3.12
CA ALA A 178 2.79 10.82 -4.27
C ALA A 178 1.67 11.80 -3.90
N ILE A 179 1.12 11.66 -2.69
CA ILE A 179 0.12 12.59 -2.14
C ILE A 179 0.83 13.42 -1.07
N LYS A 180 0.91 14.73 -1.27
CA LYS A 180 1.62 15.66 -0.37
C LYS A 180 0.63 16.37 0.53
N LEU A 181 1.03 16.58 1.79
CA LEU A 181 0.22 17.31 2.78
C LEU A 181 -0.05 18.75 2.33
N GLU A 182 0.93 19.40 1.73
CA GLU A 182 0.83 20.77 1.22
C GLU A 182 -0.29 20.91 0.18
N ASP A 183 -0.46 19.92 -0.69
CA ASP A 183 -1.51 19.90 -1.71
C ASP A 183 -2.90 19.75 -1.07
N VAL A 184 -3.01 18.95 -0.03
CA VAL A 184 -4.25 18.80 0.74
C VAL A 184 -4.59 20.05 1.54
N LEU A 185 -3.59 20.69 2.15
CA LEU A 185 -3.77 21.89 2.98
C LEU A 185 -4.00 23.18 2.18
N SER A 186 -3.45 23.29 0.97
CA SER A 186 -3.55 24.48 0.14
C SER A 186 -4.79 24.55 -0.75
N ASN A 187 -5.75 23.65 -0.59
CA ASN A 187 -6.87 23.42 -1.52
C ASN A 187 -6.41 23.15 -2.96
N ARG A 188 -5.15 22.86 -3.16
CA ARG A 188 -4.60 22.37 -4.41
C ARG A 188 -4.44 20.87 -4.26
N SER A 189 -5.50 20.14 -4.50
CA SER A 189 -5.34 18.69 -4.51
C SER A 189 -4.45 18.32 -5.70
N VAL A 190 -3.55 17.37 -5.50
CA VAL A 190 -2.80 16.75 -6.60
C VAL A 190 -3.80 16.16 -7.62
N HIS A 191 -5.03 16.01 -7.22
CA HIS A 191 -6.12 15.42 -8.00
C HIS A 191 -7.46 16.14 -7.82
N ASP A 192 -7.48 17.42 -7.43
CA ASP A 192 -8.70 18.19 -7.16
C ASP A 192 -9.73 17.50 -6.24
N TRP A 193 -9.26 16.71 -5.26
CA TRP A 193 -10.14 15.93 -4.38
C TRP A 193 -10.74 16.74 -3.24
N ALA A 194 -10.04 17.76 -2.83
CA ALA A 194 -10.46 18.51 -1.67
C ALA A 194 -11.19 19.77 -2.08
N SER A 195 -12.47 19.78 -1.86
CA SER A 195 -13.21 21.02 -1.80
C SER A 195 -12.93 21.73 -0.48
N ASP A 196 -13.00 23.02 -0.48
CA ASP A 196 -12.85 23.99 0.61
C ASP A 196 -12.92 23.48 2.06
N PHE A 197 -11.89 22.78 2.54
CA PHE A 197 -11.80 22.45 3.96
C PHE A 197 -10.52 23.05 4.58
N GLN A 198 -10.59 23.37 5.87
CA GLN A 198 -9.45 23.78 6.66
C GLN A 198 -9.03 22.62 7.57
N ALA A 199 -7.88 22.04 7.27
CA ALA A 199 -7.30 21.01 8.13
C ALA A 199 -6.75 21.62 9.43
N ARG A 200 -6.86 20.87 10.54
CA ARG A 200 -6.31 21.26 11.85
C ARG A 200 -5.44 20.15 12.42
N ALA A 201 -4.41 20.54 13.17
CA ALA A 201 -3.58 19.58 13.87
C ALA A 201 -4.42 18.74 14.84
N CYS A 202 -4.18 17.45 14.87
CA CYS A 202 -4.78 16.56 15.86
C CYS A 202 -4.26 16.91 17.26
N LYS A 203 -5.17 17.16 18.20
CA LYS A 203 -4.79 17.48 19.59
C LYS A 203 -4.14 16.33 20.34
N ILE A 204 -4.32 15.08 19.86
CA ILE A 204 -3.83 13.87 20.54
C ILE A 204 -2.38 13.54 20.08
N CYS A 205 -2.10 13.54 18.78
CA CYS A 205 -0.79 13.14 18.25
C CYS A 205 0.03 14.30 17.69
N GLY A 206 -0.57 15.46 17.41
CA GLY A 206 0.10 16.62 16.83
C GLY A 206 0.40 16.49 15.32
N ASP A 207 0.50 15.27 14.83
CA ASP A 207 0.98 14.97 13.48
C ASP A 207 -0.14 14.75 12.45
N HIS A 208 -1.37 14.55 12.92
CA HIS A 208 -2.53 14.35 12.05
C HIS A 208 -3.38 15.62 11.99
N TYR A 209 -3.90 15.92 10.80
CA TYR A 209 -4.78 17.04 10.55
C TYR A 209 -6.21 16.53 10.31
N LEU A 210 -7.18 17.14 10.98
CA LEU A 210 -8.60 16.83 10.87
C LEU A 210 -9.34 18.02 10.27
N ALA A 211 -10.22 17.78 9.30
CA ALA A 211 -11.12 18.81 8.82
C ALA A 211 -12.12 19.21 9.90
N PRO A 212 -12.53 20.49 9.97
CA PRO A 212 -13.53 20.97 10.92
C PRO A 212 -14.86 20.18 10.87
N GLU A 213 -15.25 19.75 9.68
CA GLU A 213 -16.47 19.01 9.41
C GLU A 213 -16.45 17.63 10.08
N LEU A 214 -15.29 16.96 10.18
CA LEU A 214 -15.17 15.70 10.89
C LEU A 214 -15.53 15.86 12.37
N LYS A 215 -15.10 16.96 12.98
CA LYS A 215 -15.43 17.27 14.38
C LYS A 215 -16.94 17.45 14.59
N ALA A 216 -17.61 18.06 13.62
CA ALA A 216 -19.06 18.23 13.66
C ALA A 216 -19.82 16.91 13.44
N GLN A 217 -19.30 16.02 12.58
CA GLN A 217 -19.93 14.72 12.27
C GLN A 217 -19.74 13.67 13.37
N VAL A 218 -18.58 13.66 14.03
CA VAL A 218 -18.24 12.64 15.04
C VAL A 218 -18.59 13.09 16.45
N GLY A 219 -18.94 14.36 16.63
CA GLY A 219 -19.34 14.93 17.92
C GLY A 219 -18.22 14.95 18.96
N GLU A 220 -18.59 15.16 20.21
CA GLU A 220 -17.65 15.27 21.35
C GLU A 220 -16.91 13.97 21.68
N SER A 221 -17.33 12.84 21.12
CA SER A 221 -16.72 11.53 21.40
C SER A 221 -15.28 11.35 20.89
N LEU A 222 -14.82 12.19 19.94
CA LEU A 222 -13.42 12.26 19.52
C LEU A 222 -12.61 13.36 20.24
N ALA A 223 -13.24 14.24 20.96
CA ALA A 223 -12.58 15.11 21.91
C ALA A 223 -12.24 14.24 23.13
N GLY A 224 -11.03 13.70 23.15
CA GLY A 224 -10.51 13.07 24.37
C GLY A 224 -10.65 14.02 25.56
N PRO A 225 -10.61 13.51 26.81
CA PRO A 225 -10.75 14.34 27.98
C PRO A 225 -9.76 15.50 27.91
N GLU A 226 -10.25 16.70 28.16
CA GLU A 226 -9.40 17.87 28.33
C GLU A 226 -8.38 17.56 29.43
N VAL A 227 -7.11 17.48 29.06
CA VAL A 227 -5.98 17.36 30.00
C VAL A 227 -5.48 18.76 30.29
#